data_69960ea88e9ac7bafe507e96f00607fb
#
_entry.id   69960ea88e9ac7bafe507e96f00607fb
#
_cell.length_a   1.000
_cell.length_b   1.000
_cell.length_c   1.000
_cell.angle_alpha   90.00
_cell.angle_beta   90.00
_cell.angle_gamma   90.00
#
_symmetry.space_group_name_H-M   'P 1'
#
loop_
_entity.id
_entity.type
_entity.pdbx_description
1 polymer ?
#
loop_
_entity_poly.entity_id
_entity_poly.type
_entity_poly.pdbx_seq_one_letter_code
_entity_poly.pdbx_strand_id
1 'polypeptide(L)'
;LVIPLATDANDGLTFTFTPDQFALICSDFKQFPLSRAVAASAAFPGIFSPIILRNYAGQCDTKVPSWITEALEKPDLTSRAYYHALRTNTYLDPKIKPYIHLVDGGVADNLGLRASMDFIAASGGMRDYLSEVGFDKTRRVAFIIVDAATQEEPRWRLLDEIPGLGAILGASSSIMINKYNFETIDLLRRYVQDWTDDDVAAGKKPISFYIIHVTFNALTDKKEREYFQNISTTLYLRENQVDKLRSIAERLLYTSGPFQKMVRDLGGKIPEPKPVDDKTSTSKK
;
A
#
# COMPACT_ATOMS: atom_id res chain seq x y z
N LEU A 1 -7.69 -12.90 2.45
CA LEU A 1 -6.36 -12.71 3.03
C LEU A 1 -6.16 -11.21 3.31
N VAL A 2 -5.74 -10.86 4.51
CA VAL A 2 -5.33 -9.50 4.88
C VAL A 2 -3.84 -9.57 5.24
N ILE A 3 -3.04 -8.72 4.63
CA ILE A 3 -1.60 -8.61 4.90
C ILE A 3 -1.33 -7.20 5.42
N PRO A 4 -1.16 -7.02 6.74
CA PRO A 4 -0.70 -5.74 7.28
C PRO A 4 0.72 -5.45 6.78
N LEU A 5 1.03 -4.17 6.59
CA LEU A 5 2.35 -3.70 6.19
C LEU A 5 2.85 -2.69 7.23
N ALA A 6 4.13 -2.73 7.50
CA ALA A 6 4.82 -1.71 8.31
C ALA A 6 6.09 -1.27 7.59
N THR A 7 6.70 -0.20 8.05
CA THR A 7 7.98 0.27 7.54
C THR A 7 9.08 -0.06 8.54
N ASP A 8 10.14 -0.74 8.12
CA ASP A 8 11.38 -0.81 8.90
C ASP A 8 12.04 0.57 8.91
N ALA A 9 12.06 1.20 10.08
CA ALA A 9 12.58 2.56 10.25
C ALA A 9 14.09 2.68 9.97
N ASN A 10 14.83 1.57 9.96
CA ASN A 10 16.27 1.59 9.72
C ASN A 10 16.60 1.69 8.22
N ASP A 11 15.84 0.96 7.39
CA ASP A 11 16.17 0.79 5.97
C ASP A 11 15.11 1.40 5.03
N GLY A 12 13.95 1.78 5.57
CA GLY A 12 12.82 2.25 4.78
C GLY A 12 12.17 1.15 3.94
N LEU A 13 12.42 -0.13 4.26
CA LEU A 13 11.77 -1.25 3.58
C LEU A 13 10.36 -1.47 4.11
N THR A 14 9.49 -1.90 3.23
CA THR A 14 8.20 -2.44 3.62
C THR A 14 8.38 -3.79 4.29
N PHE A 15 8.00 -3.89 5.56
CA PHE A 15 7.94 -5.15 6.31
C PHE A 15 6.54 -5.74 6.16
N THR A 16 6.45 -6.89 5.51
CA THR A 16 5.18 -7.59 5.29
C THR A 16 4.93 -8.60 6.42
N PHE A 17 3.74 -8.60 6.99
CA PHE A 17 3.39 -9.62 7.99
C PHE A 17 2.94 -10.91 7.30
N THR A 18 3.93 -11.66 6.81
CA THR A 18 3.78 -12.92 6.08
C THR A 18 4.69 -14.01 6.68
N PRO A 19 4.37 -15.30 6.47
CA PRO A 19 5.25 -16.40 6.90
C PRO A 19 6.68 -16.26 6.38
N ASP A 20 6.86 -15.87 5.11
CA ASP A 20 8.17 -15.76 4.48
C ASP A 20 9.03 -14.66 5.10
N GLN A 21 8.44 -13.50 5.39
CA GLN A 21 9.15 -12.40 6.07
C GLN A 21 9.57 -12.79 7.47
N PHE A 22 8.72 -13.52 8.22
CA PHE A 22 9.03 -14.02 9.55
C PHE A 22 10.09 -15.12 9.53
N ALA A 23 10.12 -15.94 8.49
CA ALA A 23 11.14 -16.97 8.31
C ALA A 23 12.55 -16.35 8.22
N LEU A 24 12.73 -15.20 7.56
CA LEU A 24 14.03 -14.52 7.45
C LEU A 24 14.64 -14.17 8.81
N ILE A 25 13.80 -13.91 9.80
CA ILE A 25 14.21 -13.55 11.16
C ILE A 25 14.03 -14.69 12.16
N CYS A 26 13.84 -15.92 11.69
CA CYS A 26 13.62 -17.12 12.49
C CYS A 26 12.51 -16.96 13.56
N SER A 27 11.41 -16.33 13.20
CA SER A 27 10.26 -16.12 14.08
C SER A 27 9.01 -16.84 13.59
N ASP A 28 8.21 -17.36 14.51
CA ASP A 28 6.97 -18.06 14.17
C ASP A 28 5.83 -17.06 13.91
N PHE A 29 5.48 -16.89 12.64
CA PHE A 29 4.38 -16.03 12.21
C PHE A 29 3.03 -16.43 12.82
N LYS A 30 2.79 -17.74 13.04
CA LYS A 30 1.50 -18.23 13.55
C LYS A 30 1.25 -17.81 15.00
N GLN A 31 2.31 -17.55 15.76
CA GLN A 31 2.22 -17.10 17.14
C GLN A 31 2.20 -15.58 17.27
N PHE A 32 2.42 -14.84 16.16
CA PHE A 32 2.45 -13.39 16.21
C PHE A 32 1.02 -12.82 16.24
N PRO A 33 0.64 -12.03 17.27
CA PRO A 33 -0.70 -11.49 17.38
C PRO A 33 -1.04 -10.52 16.25
N LEU A 34 -2.18 -10.74 15.57
CA LEU A 34 -2.66 -9.84 14.51
C LEU A 34 -2.80 -8.39 15.02
N SER A 35 -3.20 -8.20 16.27
CA SER A 35 -3.30 -6.87 16.89
C SER A 35 -1.96 -6.13 16.90
N ARG A 36 -0.83 -6.83 17.09
CA ARG A 36 0.50 -6.21 17.02
C ARG A 36 0.89 -5.85 15.59
N ALA A 37 0.49 -6.67 14.60
CA ALA A 37 0.71 -6.34 13.19
C ALA A 37 -0.07 -5.08 12.79
N VAL A 38 -1.34 -5.00 13.22
CA VAL A 38 -2.18 -3.80 12.99
C VAL A 38 -1.61 -2.58 13.72
N ALA A 39 -1.14 -2.75 14.97
CA ALA A 39 -0.51 -1.66 15.72
C ALA A 39 0.77 -1.15 15.03
N ALA A 40 1.59 -2.06 14.48
CA ALA A 40 2.79 -1.68 13.73
C ALA A 40 2.43 -0.93 12.43
N SER A 41 1.40 -1.41 11.71
CA SER A 41 0.90 -0.78 10.48
C SER A 41 0.35 0.63 10.70
N ALA A 42 -0.11 0.95 11.92
CA ALA A 42 -0.66 2.25 12.30
C ALA A 42 0.26 3.06 13.23
N ALA A 43 1.52 2.63 13.41
CA ALA A 43 2.47 3.29 14.32
C ALA A 43 3.09 4.55 13.70
N PHE A 44 2.26 5.60 13.51
CA PHE A 44 2.69 6.84 12.89
C PHE A 44 3.81 7.52 13.72
N PRO A 45 4.95 7.85 13.08
CA PRO A 45 6.08 8.47 13.78
C PRO A 45 5.71 9.76 14.50
N GLY A 46 6.13 9.86 15.77
CA GLY A 46 5.83 11.03 16.61
C GLY A 46 4.50 10.97 17.37
N ILE A 47 3.55 10.10 16.97
CA ILE A 47 2.29 9.88 17.69
C ILE A 47 2.35 8.56 18.46
N PHE A 48 2.84 7.50 17.83
CA PHE A 48 2.96 6.18 18.42
C PHE A 48 4.42 5.72 18.50
N SER A 49 4.70 4.89 19.49
CA SER A 49 6.00 4.24 19.60
C SER A 49 6.14 3.15 18.55
N PRO A 50 7.35 2.97 17.96
CA PRO A 50 7.62 1.85 17.06
C PRO A 50 7.34 0.50 17.74
N ILE A 51 6.90 -0.48 16.96
CA ILE A 51 6.86 -1.88 17.40
C ILE A 51 8.23 -2.50 17.13
N ILE A 52 8.85 -3.03 18.16
CA ILE A 52 10.19 -3.61 18.07
C ILE A 52 10.07 -5.13 17.99
N LEU A 53 10.69 -5.71 16.96
CA LEU A 53 10.88 -7.15 16.82
C LEU A 53 12.35 -7.49 17.09
N ARG A 54 12.59 -8.61 17.77
CA ARG A 54 13.92 -9.18 17.89
C ARG A 54 14.20 -10.07 16.70
N ASN A 55 15.42 -9.97 16.18
CA ASN A 55 15.88 -10.81 15.10
C ASN A 55 16.58 -12.06 15.66
N TYR A 56 16.09 -13.24 15.28
CA TYR A 56 16.64 -14.53 15.67
C TYR A 56 17.29 -15.26 14.48
N ALA A 57 17.61 -14.56 13.39
CA ALA A 57 18.24 -15.17 12.21
C ALA A 57 19.48 -16.00 12.63
N GLY A 58 19.68 -17.13 11.92
CA GLY A 58 20.74 -18.09 12.25
C GLY A 58 20.41 -19.04 13.40
N GLN A 59 19.24 -18.94 14.04
CA GLN A 59 18.79 -19.87 15.07
C GLN A 59 17.80 -20.94 14.53
N CYS A 60 17.51 -20.91 13.25
CA CYS A 60 16.67 -21.89 12.55
C CYS A 60 17.26 -22.21 11.19
N ASP A 61 16.78 -23.30 10.60
CA ASP A 61 17.17 -23.73 9.23
C ASP A 61 16.30 -22.99 8.20
N THR A 62 16.53 -21.69 8.06
CA THR A 62 15.82 -20.87 7.06
C THR A 62 16.55 -20.90 5.74
N LYS A 63 15.87 -21.34 4.69
CA LYS A 63 16.37 -21.20 3.33
C LYS A 63 16.27 -19.75 2.88
N VAL A 64 17.41 -19.18 2.51
CA VAL A 64 17.44 -17.84 1.88
C VAL A 64 16.69 -17.94 0.54
N PRO A 65 15.72 -17.07 0.26
CA PRO A 65 15.05 -17.05 -1.04
C PRO A 65 16.04 -16.86 -2.19
N SER A 66 15.91 -17.66 -3.26
CA SER A 66 16.86 -17.66 -4.39
C SER A 66 17.00 -16.28 -5.04
N TRP A 67 15.90 -15.52 -5.13
CA TRP A 67 15.93 -14.20 -5.72
C TRP A 67 16.90 -13.22 -4.99
N ILE A 68 17.11 -13.39 -3.68
CA ILE A 68 18.07 -12.59 -2.91
C ILE A 68 19.48 -12.93 -3.36
N THR A 69 19.81 -14.23 -3.41
CA THR A 69 21.13 -14.72 -3.81
C THR A 69 21.45 -14.32 -5.24
N GLU A 70 20.51 -14.56 -6.17
CA GLU A 70 20.66 -14.25 -7.59
C GLU A 70 20.87 -12.74 -7.84
N ALA A 71 20.10 -11.90 -7.13
CA ALA A 71 20.24 -10.45 -7.25
C ALA A 71 21.57 -9.94 -6.69
N LEU A 72 22.08 -10.55 -5.60
CA LEU A 72 23.36 -10.17 -5.00
C LEU A 72 24.57 -10.66 -5.81
N GLU A 73 24.43 -11.78 -6.54
CA GLU A 73 25.50 -12.28 -7.44
C GLU A 73 25.70 -11.40 -8.67
N LYS A 74 24.68 -10.63 -9.06
CA LYS A 74 24.71 -9.72 -10.22
C LYS A 74 24.41 -8.28 -9.79
N PRO A 75 25.36 -7.59 -9.13
CA PRO A 75 25.15 -6.23 -8.64
C PRO A 75 24.77 -5.27 -9.77
N ASP A 76 23.57 -4.70 -9.67
CA ASP A 76 23.09 -3.67 -10.57
C ASP A 76 22.37 -2.58 -9.74
N LEU A 77 23.04 -1.42 -9.59
CA LEU A 77 22.53 -0.31 -8.80
C LEU A 77 21.24 0.31 -9.37
N THR A 78 20.88 -0.01 -10.60
CA THR A 78 19.63 0.43 -11.25
C THR A 78 18.50 -0.58 -11.07
N SER A 79 18.82 -1.79 -10.62
CA SER A 79 17.86 -2.87 -10.42
C SER A 79 17.12 -2.72 -9.09
N ARG A 80 15.80 -2.75 -9.14
CA ARG A 80 14.96 -2.82 -7.93
C ARG A 80 15.21 -4.10 -7.14
N ALA A 81 15.36 -5.22 -7.85
CA ALA A 81 15.62 -6.52 -7.21
C ALA A 81 16.94 -6.47 -6.41
N TYR A 82 18.01 -5.92 -6.97
CA TYR A 82 19.27 -5.74 -6.25
C TYR A 82 19.13 -4.82 -5.04
N TYR A 83 18.43 -3.68 -5.20
CA TYR A 83 18.17 -2.74 -4.11
C TYR A 83 17.43 -3.43 -2.95
N HIS A 84 16.40 -4.22 -3.24
CA HIS A 84 15.64 -4.95 -2.23
C HIS A 84 16.45 -6.08 -1.61
N ALA A 85 17.17 -6.86 -2.44
CA ALA A 85 18.01 -7.96 -1.96
C ALA A 85 19.09 -7.48 -0.99
N LEU A 86 19.76 -6.37 -1.33
CA LEU A 86 20.81 -5.78 -0.48
C LEU A 86 20.31 -5.44 0.93
N ARG A 87 19.09 -4.88 1.02
CA ARG A 87 18.48 -4.51 2.30
C ARG A 87 17.86 -5.71 3.01
N THR A 88 17.14 -6.57 2.28
CA THR A 88 16.52 -7.77 2.85
C THR A 88 17.60 -8.71 3.42
N ASN A 89 18.77 -8.77 2.80
CA ASN A 89 19.89 -9.55 3.30
C ASN A 89 20.34 -9.14 4.70
N THR A 90 20.10 -7.90 5.13
CA THR A 90 20.44 -7.45 6.50
C THR A 90 19.61 -8.17 7.58
N TYR A 91 18.40 -8.66 7.24
CA TYR A 91 17.60 -9.48 8.17
C TYR A 91 18.25 -10.84 8.49
N LEU A 92 19.10 -11.35 7.61
CA LEU A 92 19.75 -12.64 7.78
C LEU A 92 20.95 -12.61 8.74
N ASP A 93 21.41 -11.41 9.14
CA ASP A 93 22.51 -11.23 10.09
C ASP A 93 22.06 -10.46 11.35
N PRO A 94 21.85 -11.16 12.47
CA PRO A 94 21.43 -10.51 13.71
C PRO A 94 22.53 -9.66 14.36
N LYS A 95 23.78 -9.71 13.87
CA LYS A 95 24.85 -8.80 14.32
C LYS A 95 24.70 -7.42 13.66
N ILE A 96 24.24 -7.40 12.41
CA ILE A 96 23.97 -6.17 11.65
C ILE A 96 22.63 -5.59 12.11
N LYS A 97 21.59 -6.44 12.24
CA LYS A 97 20.22 -6.02 12.56
C LYS A 97 19.66 -6.87 13.72
N PRO A 98 20.07 -6.61 14.97
CA PRO A 98 19.57 -7.39 16.12
C PRO A 98 18.10 -7.09 16.45
N TYR A 99 17.63 -5.90 16.10
CA TYR A 99 16.25 -5.44 16.30
C TYR A 99 15.71 -4.77 15.05
N ILE A 100 14.42 -4.96 14.80
CA ILE A 100 13.67 -4.36 13.70
C ILE A 100 12.67 -3.39 14.31
N HIS A 101 12.77 -2.11 13.94
CA HIS A 101 11.91 -1.05 14.45
C HIS A 101 10.85 -0.73 13.41
N LEU A 102 9.63 -1.17 13.66
CA LEU A 102 8.51 -1.02 12.75
C LEU A 102 7.70 0.23 13.09
N VAL A 103 7.52 1.07 12.09
CA VAL A 103 6.65 2.25 12.10
C VAL A 103 5.55 2.08 11.06
N ASP A 104 4.65 3.05 10.97
CA ASP A 104 3.52 3.07 10.04
C ASP A 104 3.89 2.63 8.62
N GLY A 105 3.07 1.76 8.05
CA GLY A 105 3.28 1.26 6.69
C GLY A 105 3.24 2.34 5.63
N GLY A 106 2.48 3.41 5.87
CA GLY A 106 2.37 4.54 4.96
C GLY A 106 3.66 5.34 4.75
N VAL A 107 4.66 5.15 5.60
CA VAL A 107 5.98 5.79 5.41
C VAL A 107 6.70 5.24 4.18
N ALA A 108 6.67 3.93 3.96
CA ALA A 108 7.34 3.27 2.83
C ALA A 108 6.38 2.93 1.67
N ASP A 109 5.14 2.52 1.99
CA ASP A 109 4.17 2.03 1.00
C ASP A 109 2.73 2.32 1.45
N ASN A 110 2.34 3.59 1.39
CA ASN A 110 1.03 4.05 1.87
C ASN A 110 -0.16 3.38 1.15
N LEU A 111 0.00 2.99 -0.09
CA LEU A 111 -1.04 2.33 -0.89
C LEU A 111 -0.98 0.80 -0.81
N GLY A 112 0.05 0.22 -0.21
CA GLY A 112 0.26 -1.22 -0.14
C GLY A 112 0.55 -1.89 -1.48
N LEU A 113 0.95 -1.12 -2.48
CA LEU A 113 1.17 -1.60 -3.85
C LEU A 113 2.61 -2.01 -4.13
N ARG A 114 3.60 -1.35 -3.49
CA ARG A 114 5.01 -1.58 -3.79
C ARG A 114 5.45 -2.97 -3.37
N ALA A 115 5.05 -3.41 -2.18
CA ALA A 115 5.31 -4.78 -1.73
C ALA A 115 4.76 -5.80 -2.72
N SER A 116 3.52 -5.62 -3.19
CA SER A 116 2.91 -6.52 -4.18
C SER A 116 3.67 -6.52 -5.51
N MET A 117 4.07 -5.34 -6.00
CA MET A 117 4.86 -5.23 -7.23
C MET A 117 6.24 -5.86 -7.09
N ASP A 118 6.87 -5.72 -5.93
CA ASP A 118 8.19 -6.29 -5.66
C ASP A 118 8.13 -7.83 -5.60
N PHE A 119 7.07 -8.41 -5.02
CA PHE A 119 6.83 -9.87 -5.06
C PHE A 119 6.63 -10.37 -6.49
N ILE A 120 5.79 -9.69 -7.29
CA ILE A 120 5.56 -10.07 -8.68
C ILE A 120 6.86 -9.97 -9.49
N ALA A 121 7.65 -8.94 -9.28
CA ALA A 121 8.93 -8.77 -9.96
C ALA A 121 9.95 -9.85 -9.53
N ALA A 122 9.99 -10.21 -8.24
CA ALA A 122 10.86 -11.27 -7.72
C ALA A 122 10.53 -12.64 -8.31
N SER A 123 9.27 -12.91 -8.64
CA SER A 123 8.82 -14.14 -9.31
C SER A 123 9.10 -14.16 -10.82
N GLY A 124 9.65 -13.08 -11.40
CA GLY A 124 9.89 -12.99 -12.84
C GLY A 124 8.75 -12.36 -13.64
N GLY A 125 7.70 -11.90 -13.00
CA GLY A 125 6.56 -11.22 -13.61
C GLY A 125 5.21 -11.76 -13.18
N MET A 126 4.14 -11.16 -13.72
CA MET A 126 2.78 -11.48 -13.27
C MET A 126 2.39 -12.94 -13.52
N ARG A 127 2.79 -13.54 -14.63
CA ARG A 127 2.42 -14.93 -14.93
C ARG A 127 3.11 -15.92 -14.04
N ASP A 128 4.39 -15.71 -13.81
CA ASP A 128 5.20 -16.61 -12.98
C ASP A 128 4.71 -16.52 -11.54
N TYR A 129 4.44 -15.31 -11.04
CA TYR A 129 3.81 -15.12 -9.74
C TYR A 129 2.46 -15.82 -9.62
N LEU A 130 1.56 -15.67 -10.61
CA LEU A 130 0.25 -16.36 -10.60
C LEU A 130 0.40 -17.88 -10.63
N SER A 131 1.40 -18.39 -11.33
CA SER A 131 1.70 -19.84 -11.34
C SER A 131 2.19 -20.31 -9.97
N GLU A 132 3.10 -19.60 -9.33
CA GLU A 132 3.61 -19.91 -7.99
C GLU A 132 2.51 -19.98 -6.94
N VAL A 133 1.53 -19.07 -7.03
CA VAL A 133 0.40 -19.06 -6.10
C VAL A 133 -0.80 -19.93 -6.52
N GLY A 134 -0.65 -20.72 -7.60
CA GLY A 134 -1.65 -21.69 -8.06
C GLY A 134 -2.80 -21.11 -8.88
N PHE A 135 -2.60 -19.94 -9.50
CA PHE A 135 -3.59 -19.22 -10.32
C PHE A 135 -3.23 -19.16 -11.81
N ASP A 136 -2.64 -20.23 -12.37
CA ASP A 136 -2.18 -20.30 -13.77
C ASP A 136 -3.24 -19.94 -14.82
N LYS A 137 -4.52 -20.18 -14.50
CA LYS A 137 -5.63 -19.98 -15.42
C LYS A 137 -6.20 -18.56 -15.35
N THR A 138 -5.57 -17.66 -14.59
CA THR A 138 -6.03 -16.28 -14.45
C THR A 138 -5.95 -15.54 -15.78
N ARG A 139 -7.05 -14.90 -16.15
CA ARG A 139 -7.17 -14.11 -17.38
C ARG A 139 -7.40 -12.63 -17.12
N ARG A 140 -7.75 -12.29 -15.89
CA ARG A 140 -8.07 -10.94 -15.48
C ARG A 140 -7.52 -10.68 -14.09
N VAL A 141 -6.91 -9.53 -13.90
CA VAL A 141 -6.40 -9.05 -12.61
C VAL A 141 -6.92 -7.63 -12.38
N ALA A 142 -7.44 -7.37 -11.19
CA ALA A 142 -7.90 -6.05 -10.80
C ALA A 142 -7.11 -5.55 -9.59
N PHE A 143 -6.56 -4.35 -9.71
CA PHE A 143 -6.00 -3.59 -8.60
C PHE A 143 -7.03 -2.55 -8.18
N ILE A 144 -7.62 -2.72 -7.00
CA ILE A 144 -8.55 -1.74 -6.41
C ILE A 144 -7.77 -0.98 -5.35
N ILE A 145 -7.43 0.26 -5.67
CA ILE A 145 -6.60 1.13 -4.84
C ILE A 145 -7.53 2.09 -4.13
N VAL A 146 -7.59 2.03 -2.81
CA VAL A 146 -8.38 2.94 -1.99
C VAL A 146 -7.44 3.98 -1.38
N ASP A 147 -7.48 5.19 -1.92
CA ASP A 147 -6.62 6.30 -1.53
C ASP A 147 -7.47 7.38 -0.81
N ALA A 148 -7.45 7.32 0.51
CA ALA A 148 -8.11 8.28 1.38
C ALA A 148 -7.18 9.43 1.80
N ALA A 149 -6.20 9.78 0.96
CA ALA A 149 -5.26 10.85 1.24
C ALA A 149 -6.00 12.16 1.50
N THR A 150 -5.70 12.78 2.65
CA THR A 150 -6.16 14.11 3.00
C THR A 150 -5.18 15.14 2.43
N GLN A 151 -5.70 16.27 1.97
CA GLN A 151 -4.92 17.39 1.48
C GLN A 151 -5.25 18.62 2.34
N GLU A 152 -4.84 18.56 3.60
CA GLU A 152 -4.93 19.76 4.44
C GLU A 152 -3.97 20.80 3.86
N GLU A 153 -4.55 21.86 3.30
CA GLU A 153 -3.76 23.02 2.90
C GLU A 153 -3.30 23.78 4.16
N PRO A 154 -2.00 23.85 4.43
CA PRO A 154 -1.51 24.47 5.65
C PRO A 154 -1.91 25.94 5.72
N ARG A 155 -2.51 26.38 6.81
CA ARG A 155 -2.95 27.78 6.99
C ARG A 155 -1.81 28.80 6.85
N TRP A 156 -0.58 28.41 7.24
CA TRP A 156 0.59 29.29 7.13
C TRP A 156 0.96 29.66 5.69
N ARG A 157 0.45 28.94 4.66
CA ARG A 157 0.63 29.36 3.26
C ARG A 157 0.00 30.73 2.93
N LEU A 158 -0.97 31.17 3.76
CA LEU A 158 -1.67 32.46 3.61
C LEU A 158 -1.11 33.52 4.53
N LEU A 159 -0.11 33.20 5.32
CA LEU A 159 0.46 34.09 6.35
C LEU A 159 1.94 34.31 6.03
N ASP A 160 2.41 35.54 6.28
CA ASP A 160 3.84 35.90 6.22
C ASP A 160 4.50 35.61 7.58
N GLU A 161 4.38 34.34 7.99
CA GLU A 161 4.90 33.85 9.28
C GLU A 161 5.72 32.57 9.08
N ILE A 162 6.76 32.41 9.90
CA ILE A 162 7.57 31.15 9.91
C ILE A 162 6.77 30.06 10.62
N PRO A 163 6.45 28.95 9.94
CA PRO A 163 5.74 27.84 10.57
C PRO A 163 6.58 27.22 11.68
N GLY A 164 5.93 26.76 12.75
CA GLY A 164 6.60 26.01 13.81
C GLY A 164 7.13 24.66 13.31
N LEU A 165 8.18 24.15 13.96
CA LEU A 165 8.89 22.92 13.58
C LEU A 165 7.94 21.72 13.38
N GLY A 166 6.96 21.53 14.28
CA GLY A 166 5.97 20.45 14.15
C GLY A 166 5.09 20.57 12.89
N ALA A 167 4.70 21.80 12.52
CA ALA A 167 3.94 22.05 11.30
C ALA A 167 4.77 21.74 10.03
N ILE A 168 6.06 22.11 10.05
CA ILE A 168 6.98 21.82 8.95
C ILE A 168 7.18 20.31 8.80
N LEU A 169 7.42 19.59 9.90
CA LEU A 169 7.62 18.13 9.88
C LEU A 169 6.36 17.40 9.38
N GLY A 170 5.18 17.80 9.87
CA GLY A 170 3.91 17.23 9.41
C GLY A 170 3.66 17.47 7.91
N ALA A 171 3.87 18.70 7.45
CA ALA A 171 3.73 19.03 6.03
C ALA A 171 4.75 18.27 5.16
N SER A 172 6.00 18.18 5.60
CA SER A 172 7.05 17.43 4.88
C SER A 172 6.68 15.96 4.72
N SER A 173 6.19 15.32 5.78
CA SER A 173 5.73 13.92 5.73
C SER A 173 4.56 13.76 4.76
N SER A 174 3.55 14.63 4.83
CA SER A 174 2.40 14.57 3.93
C SER A 174 2.77 14.78 2.47
N ILE A 175 3.68 15.71 2.18
CA ILE A 175 4.18 15.97 0.82
C ILE A 175 4.88 14.74 0.28
N MET A 176 5.76 14.11 1.07
CA MET A 176 6.48 12.89 0.66
C MET A 176 5.51 11.73 0.37
N ILE A 177 4.56 11.48 1.27
CA ILE A 177 3.57 10.41 1.11
C ILE A 177 2.73 10.64 -0.16
N ASN A 178 2.20 11.84 -0.37
CA ASN A 178 1.37 12.15 -1.53
C ASN A 178 2.14 12.03 -2.85
N LYS A 179 3.39 12.51 -2.88
CA LYS A 179 4.25 12.39 -4.05
C LYS A 179 4.59 10.94 -4.35
N TYR A 180 4.88 10.17 -3.30
CA TYR A 180 5.20 8.76 -3.41
C TYR A 180 3.99 7.91 -3.85
N ASN A 181 2.77 8.26 -3.41
CA ASN A 181 1.53 7.64 -3.90
C ASN A 181 1.38 7.82 -5.41
N PHE A 182 1.59 9.04 -5.92
CA PHE A 182 1.51 9.30 -7.35
C PHE A 182 2.51 8.45 -8.13
N GLU A 183 3.79 8.45 -7.73
CA GLU A 183 4.84 7.65 -8.35
C GLU A 183 4.56 6.14 -8.28
N THR A 184 3.93 5.68 -7.20
CA THR A 184 3.57 4.27 -7.03
C THR A 184 2.48 3.84 -8.02
N ILE A 185 1.47 4.69 -8.25
CA ILE A 185 0.41 4.41 -9.23
C ILE A 185 0.96 4.46 -10.66
N ASP A 186 1.84 5.41 -10.96
CA ASP A 186 2.50 5.51 -12.26
C ASP A 186 3.40 4.28 -12.52
N LEU A 187 4.14 3.85 -11.53
CA LEU A 187 4.94 2.63 -11.60
C LEU A 187 4.08 1.39 -11.86
N LEU A 188 2.93 1.25 -11.17
CA LEU A 188 2.01 0.14 -11.43
C LEU A 188 1.51 0.14 -12.88
N ARG A 189 1.21 1.31 -13.45
CA ARG A 189 0.79 1.41 -14.86
C ARG A 189 1.87 0.93 -15.81
N ARG A 190 3.13 1.28 -15.54
CA ARG A 190 4.28 0.81 -16.34
C ARG A 190 4.43 -0.70 -16.22
N TYR A 191 4.42 -1.27 -15.03
CA TYR A 191 4.47 -2.73 -14.86
C TYR A 191 3.34 -3.46 -15.58
N VAL A 192 2.12 -2.95 -15.52
CA VAL A 192 0.99 -3.53 -16.25
C VAL A 192 1.22 -3.51 -17.76
N GLN A 193 1.82 -2.43 -18.28
CA GLN A 193 2.20 -2.35 -19.69
C GLN A 193 3.29 -3.39 -20.02
N ASP A 194 4.36 -3.43 -19.22
CA ASP A 194 5.48 -4.37 -19.42
C ASP A 194 4.98 -5.81 -19.41
N TRP A 195 4.18 -6.21 -18.42
CA TRP A 195 3.59 -7.57 -18.35
C TRP A 195 2.69 -7.90 -19.54
N THR A 196 1.99 -6.89 -20.07
CA THR A 196 1.16 -7.06 -21.26
C THR A 196 2.02 -7.27 -22.50
N ASP A 197 3.09 -6.50 -22.64
CA ASP A 197 4.03 -6.58 -23.76
C ASP A 197 4.82 -7.90 -23.73
N ASP A 198 5.22 -8.37 -22.55
CA ASP A 198 5.86 -9.67 -22.34
C ASP A 198 4.96 -10.83 -22.80
N ASP A 199 3.67 -10.78 -22.47
CA ASP A 199 2.70 -11.76 -22.93
C ASP A 199 2.58 -11.78 -24.44
N VAL A 200 2.50 -10.61 -25.06
CA VAL A 200 2.42 -10.46 -26.53
C VAL A 200 3.70 -10.97 -27.20
N ALA A 201 4.87 -10.62 -26.67
CA ALA A 201 6.16 -11.07 -27.17
C ALA A 201 6.32 -12.60 -27.07
N ALA A 202 5.76 -13.21 -26.03
CA ALA A 202 5.72 -14.66 -25.85
C ALA A 202 4.63 -15.37 -26.67
N GLY A 203 3.85 -14.65 -27.50
CA GLY A 203 2.75 -15.20 -28.27
C GLY A 203 1.57 -15.70 -27.43
N LYS A 204 1.49 -15.25 -26.18
CA LYS A 204 0.40 -15.59 -25.25
C LYS A 204 -0.73 -14.55 -25.35
N LYS A 205 -1.96 -14.97 -25.02
CA LYS A 205 -3.04 -14.03 -24.84
C LYS A 205 -2.79 -13.20 -23.58
N PRO A 206 -2.71 -11.85 -23.68
CA PRO A 206 -2.44 -11.02 -22.53
C PRO A 206 -3.49 -11.15 -21.43
N ILE A 207 -3.04 -11.02 -20.17
CA ILE A 207 -3.92 -10.85 -19.02
C ILE A 207 -4.56 -9.47 -19.12
N SER A 208 -5.88 -9.40 -18.88
CA SER A 208 -6.59 -8.13 -18.83
C SER A 208 -6.44 -7.50 -17.45
N PHE A 209 -5.86 -6.30 -17.38
CA PHE A 209 -5.67 -5.57 -16.14
C PHE A 209 -6.70 -4.44 -15.98
N TYR A 210 -7.14 -4.25 -14.73
CA TYR A 210 -8.02 -3.15 -14.34
C TYR A 210 -7.38 -2.42 -13.15
N ILE A 211 -6.97 -1.17 -13.35
CA ILE A 211 -6.46 -0.31 -12.28
C ILE A 211 -7.59 0.62 -11.88
N ILE A 212 -8.18 0.37 -10.73
CA ILE A 212 -9.34 1.07 -10.18
C ILE A 212 -8.87 1.90 -9.01
N HIS A 213 -8.77 3.22 -9.20
CA HIS A 213 -8.30 4.15 -8.19
C HIS A 213 -9.50 4.88 -7.57
N VAL A 214 -9.83 4.50 -6.33
CA VAL A 214 -10.89 5.12 -5.52
C VAL A 214 -10.24 6.21 -4.69
N THR A 215 -10.44 7.47 -5.07
CA THR A 215 -9.80 8.64 -4.45
C THR A 215 -10.75 9.84 -4.42
N PHE A 216 -10.65 10.69 -3.41
CA PHE A 216 -11.43 11.94 -3.33
C PHE A 216 -11.11 12.91 -4.47
N ASN A 217 -9.93 12.79 -5.10
CA ASN A 217 -9.57 13.58 -6.26
C ASN A 217 -10.46 13.34 -7.49
N ALA A 218 -11.17 12.21 -7.54
CA ALA A 218 -12.12 11.91 -8.60
C ALA A 218 -13.48 12.63 -8.44
N LEU A 219 -13.71 13.29 -7.31
CA LEU A 219 -14.92 14.09 -7.10
C LEU A 219 -14.88 15.37 -7.93
N THR A 220 -15.93 15.60 -8.71
CA THR A 220 -16.07 16.79 -9.58
C THR A 220 -16.53 18.02 -8.80
N ASP A 221 -17.39 17.83 -7.80
CA ASP A 221 -17.82 18.93 -6.93
C ASP A 221 -16.67 19.33 -5.98
N LYS A 222 -16.26 20.59 -6.07
CA LYS A 222 -15.12 21.11 -5.30
C LYS A 222 -15.40 21.14 -3.81
N LYS A 223 -16.61 21.53 -3.38
CA LYS A 223 -16.95 21.62 -1.96
C LYS A 223 -17.02 20.24 -1.31
N GLU A 224 -17.58 19.28 -2.03
CA GLU A 224 -17.63 17.91 -1.56
C GLU A 224 -16.22 17.29 -1.46
N ARG A 225 -15.38 17.50 -2.46
CA ARG A 225 -13.98 17.06 -2.44
C ARG A 225 -13.21 17.67 -1.27
N GLU A 226 -13.31 18.97 -1.08
CA GLU A 226 -12.69 19.68 0.05
C GLU A 226 -13.21 19.14 1.40
N TYR A 227 -14.51 18.83 1.51
CA TYR A 227 -15.05 18.23 2.73
C TYR A 227 -14.34 16.93 3.10
N PHE A 228 -14.20 15.99 2.15
CA PHE A 228 -13.56 14.71 2.41
C PHE A 228 -12.05 14.83 2.60
N GLN A 229 -11.39 15.70 1.86
CA GLN A 229 -9.95 15.92 1.98
C GLN A 229 -9.56 16.62 3.31
N ASN A 230 -10.49 17.31 3.97
CA ASN A 230 -10.26 17.96 5.26
C ASN A 230 -10.75 17.11 6.46
N ILE A 231 -11.14 15.86 6.25
CA ILE A 231 -11.39 14.95 7.37
C ILE A 231 -10.05 14.62 8.02
N SER A 232 -9.88 15.00 9.28
CA SER A 232 -8.62 14.80 10.01
C SER A 232 -8.29 13.30 10.17
N THR A 233 -7.02 12.95 10.03
CA THR A 233 -6.50 11.61 10.37
C THR A 233 -6.54 11.45 11.89
N THR A 234 -7.44 10.63 12.38
CA THR A 234 -7.69 10.40 13.81
C THR A 234 -8.16 8.97 14.05
N LEU A 235 -7.94 8.47 15.27
CA LEU A 235 -8.44 7.17 15.70
C LEU A 235 -9.95 7.15 15.99
N TYR A 236 -10.58 8.31 16.05
CA TYR A 236 -12.00 8.46 16.31
C TYR A 236 -12.65 9.41 15.30
N LEU A 237 -13.65 8.91 14.60
CA LEU A 237 -14.50 9.69 13.70
C LEU A 237 -15.94 9.70 14.25
N ARG A 238 -16.65 10.78 13.99
CA ARG A 238 -18.09 10.85 14.32
C ARG A 238 -18.87 9.90 13.40
N GLU A 239 -19.94 9.31 13.89
CA GLU A 239 -20.78 8.35 13.13
C GLU A 239 -21.16 8.89 11.74
N ASN A 240 -21.62 10.14 11.68
CA ASN A 240 -21.99 10.76 10.41
C ASN A 240 -20.82 10.93 9.43
N GLN A 241 -19.57 11.06 9.89
CA GLN A 241 -18.39 11.08 9.05
C GLN A 241 -18.08 9.68 8.50
N VAL A 242 -18.23 8.65 9.34
CA VAL A 242 -18.05 7.25 8.94
C VAL A 242 -19.07 6.88 7.86
N ASP A 243 -20.35 7.23 8.06
CA ASP A 243 -21.41 6.93 7.09
C ASP A 243 -21.19 7.65 5.76
N LYS A 244 -20.77 8.92 5.79
CA LYS A 244 -20.42 9.67 4.59
C LYS A 244 -19.21 9.05 3.86
N LEU A 245 -18.18 8.61 4.61
CA LEU A 245 -17.01 7.95 4.02
C LEU A 245 -17.39 6.62 3.34
N ARG A 246 -18.26 5.83 3.97
CA ARG A 246 -18.76 4.57 3.38
C ARG A 246 -19.55 4.83 2.10
N SER A 247 -20.45 5.81 2.13
CA SER A 247 -21.28 6.16 0.98
C SER A 247 -20.45 6.72 -0.18
N ILE A 248 -19.47 7.59 0.10
CA ILE A 248 -18.63 8.16 -0.95
C ILE A 248 -17.71 7.10 -1.58
N ALA A 249 -17.19 6.16 -0.80
CA ALA A 249 -16.36 5.07 -1.30
C ALA A 249 -17.15 4.20 -2.30
N GLU A 250 -18.39 3.84 -1.97
CA GLU A 250 -19.29 3.11 -2.87
C GLU A 250 -19.52 3.88 -4.17
N ARG A 251 -19.85 5.17 -4.07
CA ARG A 251 -20.12 6.02 -5.24
C ARG A 251 -18.88 6.15 -6.14
N LEU A 252 -17.70 6.43 -5.55
CA LEU A 252 -16.45 6.54 -6.29
C LEU A 252 -16.09 5.25 -7.01
N LEU A 253 -16.31 4.10 -6.37
CA LEU A 253 -16.08 2.80 -6.98
C LEU A 253 -17.03 2.58 -8.18
N TYR A 254 -18.33 2.76 -7.99
CA TYR A 254 -19.32 2.49 -9.02
C TYR A 254 -19.27 3.46 -10.21
N THR A 255 -18.84 4.69 -10.00
CA THR A 255 -18.66 5.68 -11.07
C THR A 255 -17.30 5.56 -11.77
N SER A 256 -16.37 4.75 -11.26
CA SER A 256 -15.06 4.52 -11.87
C SER A 256 -15.20 3.81 -13.22
N GLY A 257 -14.71 4.42 -14.30
CA GLY A 257 -14.70 3.83 -15.63
C GLY A 257 -14.02 2.45 -15.70
N PRO A 258 -12.82 2.26 -15.12
CA PRO A 258 -12.17 0.95 -15.06
C PRO A 258 -12.98 -0.10 -14.31
N PHE A 259 -13.64 0.25 -13.20
CA PHE A 259 -14.53 -0.66 -12.48
C PHE A 259 -15.72 -1.07 -13.34
N GLN A 260 -16.38 -0.11 -13.98
CA GLN A 260 -17.50 -0.37 -14.87
C GLN A 260 -17.10 -1.26 -16.05
N LYS A 261 -15.91 -1.03 -16.62
CA LYS A 261 -15.37 -1.89 -17.66
C LYS A 261 -15.15 -3.32 -17.16
N MET A 262 -14.54 -3.48 -15.98
CA MET A 262 -14.32 -4.80 -15.37
C MET A 262 -15.64 -5.55 -15.19
N VAL A 263 -16.66 -4.89 -14.61
CA VAL A 263 -17.98 -5.51 -14.38
C VAL A 263 -18.63 -5.97 -15.69
N ARG A 264 -18.59 -5.13 -16.74
CA ARG A 264 -19.11 -5.52 -18.07
C ARG A 264 -18.35 -6.71 -18.67
N ASP A 265 -17.01 -6.69 -18.59
CA ASP A 265 -16.15 -7.76 -19.11
C ASP A 265 -16.35 -9.09 -18.36
N LEU A 266 -16.87 -9.03 -17.13
CA LEU A 266 -17.29 -10.19 -16.33
C LEU A 266 -18.75 -10.61 -16.56
N GLY A 267 -19.49 -9.91 -17.44
CA GLY A 267 -20.92 -10.15 -17.70
C GLY A 267 -21.85 -9.68 -16.58
N GLY A 268 -21.36 -8.86 -15.66
CA GLY A 268 -22.13 -8.29 -14.56
C GLY A 268 -22.89 -7.02 -14.95
N LYS A 269 -23.82 -6.62 -14.09
CA LYS A 269 -24.49 -5.32 -14.14
C LYS A 269 -23.98 -4.44 -13.02
N ILE A 270 -23.80 -3.15 -13.31
CA ILE A 270 -23.35 -2.17 -12.30
C ILE A 270 -24.57 -1.81 -11.45
N PRO A 271 -24.50 -1.96 -10.11
CA PRO A 271 -25.56 -1.47 -9.25
C PRO A 271 -25.68 0.05 -9.36
N GLU A 272 -26.88 0.56 -9.25
CA GLU A 272 -27.06 2.00 -9.07
C GLU A 272 -26.58 2.39 -7.68
N PRO A 273 -25.80 3.48 -7.54
CA PRO A 273 -25.38 3.97 -6.22
C PRO A 273 -26.63 4.29 -5.39
N LYS A 274 -26.67 3.80 -4.16
CA LYS A 274 -27.75 4.18 -3.25
C LYS A 274 -27.72 5.68 -3.02
N PRO A 275 -28.86 6.38 -3.06
CA PRO A 275 -28.92 7.80 -2.70
C PRO A 275 -28.42 7.96 -1.26
N VAL A 276 -27.59 8.98 -1.03
CA VAL A 276 -27.15 9.33 0.33
C VAL A 276 -28.40 9.74 1.11
N ASP A 277 -28.77 8.98 2.11
CA ASP A 277 -29.87 9.36 3.02
C ASP A 277 -29.45 10.60 3.84
N ASP A 278 -29.89 11.77 3.41
CA ASP A 278 -29.64 13.06 4.05
C ASP A 278 -30.47 13.23 5.35
N LYS A 279 -30.99 12.11 5.91
CA LYS A 279 -31.94 12.08 7.04
C LYS A 279 -31.33 12.21 8.43
N THR A 280 -30.12 12.76 8.59
CA THR A 280 -29.55 12.98 9.93
C THR A 280 -29.22 14.45 10.26
N SER A 281 -29.90 15.41 9.63
CA SER A 281 -29.78 16.84 10.05
C SER A 281 -30.84 17.30 11.05
N THR A 282 -31.67 16.39 11.63
CA THR A 282 -32.66 16.76 12.66
C THR A 282 -32.59 15.81 13.85
N SER A 283 -31.59 15.98 14.69
CA SER A 283 -31.69 15.62 16.10
C SER A 283 -31.46 16.86 16.92
N LYS A 284 -32.55 17.31 17.51
CA LYS A 284 -32.76 18.45 18.37
C LYS A 284 -31.80 18.52 19.55
N LYS A 285 -31.43 19.79 19.85
CA LYS A 285 -31.10 20.40 21.14
C LYS A 285 -30.28 19.61 22.13
#